data_e6fe1d8e74720ceb9bb50114f933c6c8
#
_entry.id   e6fe1d8e74720ceb9bb50114f933c6c8
#
_cell.length_a   1.000
_cell.length_b   1.000
_cell.length_c   1.000
_cell.angle_alpha   90.00
_cell.angle_beta   90.00
_cell.angle_gamma   90.00
#
_symmetry.space_group_name_H-M   'P 1'
#
loop_
_entity.id
_entity.type
_entity.pdbx_description
1 polymer ?
#
loop_
_entity_poly.entity_id
_entity_poly.type
_entity_poly.pdbx_seq_one_letter_code
_entity_poly.pdbx_strand_id
1 'polypeptide(L)'
;MKRKLTALLCASLLTAALPFPACAAETEASLQKVTLNEVAHSIFYAPQYAAIELGYFAEEGIDLELVCGFGADKVMTAVLSGDAEIGFMGSETTIYAYNQGANDYVVNFAQLTQRAGNFLVAREEMPDFDWDDLKGAMVLGGRKGGMPEMVFEYILKQHDIDPLADLTIDQSIDFGSTAAAFSGGQGDFTVEFEPSATALEKEGVGYVVASLGVDSGYVPYTSYSAKSSYMEEHPDIIQGFTNALQKGMDYVNSHTPAEIAEVIAPQFPDSDLETITTIVTRYAEQDTWKENLIFEEESFTLLQDILDTAGELSGRVPYENLVTTEFAENAAK
;
A
#
# COMPACT_ATOMS: atom_id res chain seq x y z
N MET A 1 -28.40 -82.81 -49.64
CA MET A 1 -29.74 -82.54 -49.11
C MET A 1 -29.79 -83.07 -47.69
N LYS A 2 -29.94 -82.31 -46.69
CA LYS A 2 -30.60 -82.47 -45.38
C LYS A 2 -30.06 -81.38 -44.43
N ARG A 3 -30.93 -80.38 -44.20
CA ARG A 3 -30.71 -79.27 -43.22
C ARG A 3 -30.79 -79.84 -41.81
N LYS A 4 -29.85 -79.50 -40.98
CA LYS A 4 -29.97 -79.68 -39.51
C LYS A 4 -30.10 -78.33 -38.86
N LEU A 5 -31.25 -78.12 -38.25
CA LEU A 5 -31.56 -76.99 -37.37
C LEU A 5 -30.83 -77.19 -36.05
N THR A 6 -30.04 -76.20 -35.63
CA THR A 6 -29.48 -76.23 -34.28
C THR A 6 -30.07 -75.02 -33.54
N ALA A 7 -30.80 -75.34 -32.48
CA ALA A 7 -31.41 -74.33 -31.61
C ALA A 7 -30.32 -73.69 -30.69
N LEU A 8 -30.25 -72.36 -30.67
CA LEU A 8 -29.38 -71.61 -29.76
C LEU A 8 -30.16 -71.21 -28.53
N LEU A 9 -29.72 -71.72 -27.38
CA LEU A 9 -30.25 -71.33 -26.07
C LEU A 9 -29.66 -70.02 -25.67
N CYS A 10 -30.47 -68.91 -25.55
CA CYS A 10 -30.06 -67.62 -24.98
C CYS A 10 -30.15 -67.69 -23.46
N ALA A 11 -28.99 -67.71 -22.80
CA ALA A 11 -28.89 -67.44 -21.36
C ALA A 11 -28.78 -65.93 -21.11
N SER A 12 -29.82 -65.36 -20.54
CA SER A 12 -29.86 -63.95 -20.11
C SER A 12 -29.08 -63.78 -18.79
N LEU A 13 -27.88 -63.20 -18.86
CA LEU A 13 -27.18 -62.66 -17.68
C LEU A 13 -27.83 -61.35 -17.27
N LEU A 14 -28.45 -61.32 -16.11
CA LEU A 14 -28.83 -60.10 -15.39
C LEU A 14 -27.57 -59.56 -14.73
N THR A 15 -26.98 -58.50 -15.27
CA THR A 15 -25.94 -57.70 -14.60
C THR A 15 -26.62 -56.71 -13.68
N ALA A 16 -26.52 -56.94 -12.36
CA ALA A 16 -26.89 -55.96 -11.35
C ALA A 16 -25.89 -54.77 -11.39
N ALA A 17 -26.34 -53.61 -11.87
CA ALA A 17 -25.59 -52.40 -11.79
C ALA A 17 -25.65 -51.86 -10.34
N LEU A 18 -24.54 -51.96 -9.63
CA LEU A 18 -24.35 -51.24 -8.37
C LEU A 18 -24.17 -49.75 -8.67
N PRO A 19 -24.87 -48.82 -7.98
CA PRO A 19 -24.60 -47.44 -8.12
C PRO A 19 -23.22 -47.12 -7.51
N PHE A 20 -22.25 -46.72 -8.34
CA PHE A 20 -21.05 -46.06 -7.87
C PHE A 20 -21.47 -44.69 -7.32
N PRO A 21 -21.05 -44.32 -6.10
CA PRO A 21 -21.20 -42.95 -5.68
C PRO A 21 -20.36 -42.08 -6.64
N ALA A 22 -21.02 -41.18 -7.36
CA ALA A 22 -20.35 -40.11 -8.09
C ALA A 22 -19.59 -39.27 -7.04
N CYS A 23 -18.28 -39.43 -6.99
CA CYS A 23 -17.43 -38.43 -6.35
C CYS A 23 -17.71 -37.15 -7.11
N ALA A 24 -18.42 -36.19 -6.48
CA ALA A 24 -18.47 -34.85 -6.95
C ALA A 24 -16.99 -34.36 -6.95
N ALA A 25 -16.43 -34.18 -8.13
CA ALA A 25 -15.21 -33.40 -8.26
C ALA A 25 -15.58 -32.04 -7.73
N GLU A 26 -15.03 -31.67 -6.56
CA GLU A 26 -14.96 -30.29 -6.16
C GLU A 26 -14.22 -29.60 -7.30
N THR A 27 -14.94 -28.79 -8.05
CA THR A 27 -14.34 -27.86 -9.01
C THR A 27 -13.55 -26.91 -8.12
N GLU A 28 -12.23 -27.00 -8.10
CA GLU A 28 -11.39 -25.94 -7.53
C GLU A 28 -11.86 -24.66 -8.22
N ALA A 29 -12.46 -23.77 -7.43
CA ALA A 29 -12.85 -22.47 -7.94
C ALA A 29 -11.56 -21.80 -8.43
N SER A 30 -11.50 -21.46 -9.71
CA SER A 30 -10.34 -20.75 -10.25
C SER A 30 -10.25 -19.41 -9.56
N LEU A 31 -9.09 -19.09 -8.97
CA LEU A 31 -8.85 -17.79 -8.37
C LEU A 31 -9.05 -16.69 -9.42
N GLN A 32 -9.65 -15.58 -9.00
CA GLN A 32 -9.80 -14.41 -9.85
C GLN A 32 -8.50 -13.61 -9.86
N LYS A 33 -7.91 -13.40 -11.04
CA LYS A 33 -6.71 -12.59 -11.16
C LYS A 33 -7.03 -11.12 -10.89
N VAL A 34 -6.25 -10.49 -9.99
CA VAL A 34 -6.34 -9.05 -9.63
C VAL A 34 -4.93 -8.48 -9.62
N THR A 35 -4.71 -7.41 -10.37
CA THR A 35 -3.45 -6.67 -10.37
C THR A 35 -3.54 -5.51 -9.40
N LEU A 36 -2.67 -5.53 -8.38
CA LEU A 36 -2.45 -4.43 -7.45
C LEU A 36 -1.19 -3.67 -7.88
N ASN A 37 -1.34 -2.38 -8.17
CA ASN A 37 -0.19 -1.51 -8.43
C ASN A 37 0.11 -0.67 -7.19
N GLU A 38 1.28 -0.89 -6.56
CA GLU A 38 1.72 -0.17 -5.38
C GLU A 38 2.69 0.97 -5.72
N VAL A 39 2.64 2.05 -4.96
CA VAL A 39 3.44 3.26 -5.19
C VAL A 39 4.94 3.05 -4.97
N ALA A 40 5.29 2.20 -4.02
CA ALA A 40 6.65 1.84 -3.65
C ALA A 40 6.65 0.46 -3.00
N HIS A 41 7.74 -0.29 -3.16
CA HIS A 41 7.94 -1.55 -2.45
C HIS A 41 8.67 -1.26 -1.13
N SER A 42 7.92 -1.19 -0.01
CA SER A 42 8.44 -0.71 1.27
C SER A 42 7.86 -1.47 2.45
N ILE A 43 8.70 -1.78 3.44
CA ILE A 43 8.30 -2.39 4.72
C ILE A 43 7.22 -1.55 5.45
N PHE A 44 7.06 -0.29 5.08
CA PHE A 44 5.96 0.58 5.50
C PHE A 44 4.57 -0.05 5.28
N TYR A 45 4.47 -0.97 4.32
CA TYR A 45 3.25 -1.68 3.95
C TYR A 45 3.21 -3.12 4.47
N ALA A 46 3.89 -3.40 5.59
CA ALA A 46 3.98 -4.74 6.18
C ALA A 46 2.66 -5.51 6.27
N PRO A 47 1.48 -4.92 6.62
CA PRO A 47 0.22 -5.65 6.61
C PRO A 47 -0.17 -6.21 5.24
N GLN A 48 0.10 -5.48 4.14
CA GLN A 48 -0.12 -5.96 2.77
C GLN A 48 0.72 -7.21 2.49
N TYR A 49 2.02 -7.15 2.82
CA TYR A 49 2.92 -8.26 2.57
C TYR A 49 2.63 -9.46 3.48
N ALA A 50 2.21 -9.23 4.72
CA ALA A 50 1.73 -10.29 5.58
C ALA A 50 0.49 -10.99 4.99
N ALA A 51 -0.45 -10.22 4.42
CA ALA A 51 -1.61 -10.80 3.74
C ALA A 51 -1.23 -11.63 2.50
N ILE A 52 -0.21 -11.21 1.76
CA ILE A 52 0.31 -11.94 0.59
C ILE A 52 0.99 -13.24 1.05
N GLU A 53 1.96 -13.17 1.95
CA GLU A 53 2.79 -14.31 2.36
C GLU A 53 2.01 -15.36 3.16
N LEU A 54 0.98 -14.94 3.91
CA LEU A 54 0.08 -15.84 4.63
C LEU A 54 -1.05 -16.40 3.76
N GLY A 55 -1.14 -15.98 2.50
CA GLY A 55 -2.10 -16.53 1.54
C GLY A 55 -3.53 -16.02 1.71
N TYR A 56 -3.77 -14.95 2.44
CA TYR A 56 -5.11 -14.45 2.72
C TYR A 56 -5.88 -14.01 1.48
N PHE A 57 -5.20 -13.51 0.44
CA PHE A 57 -5.84 -13.22 -0.85
C PHE A 57 -6.34 -14.48 -1.54
N ALA A 58 -5.58 -15.57 -1.50
CA ALA A 58 -6.00 -16.83 -2.08
C ALA A 58 -7.20 -17.45 -1.32
N GLU A 59 -7.27 -17.28 0.01
CA GLU A 59 -8.44 -17.68 0.81
C GLU A 59 -9.72 -16.94 0.39
N GLU A 60 -9.60 -15.71 -0.07
CA GLU A 60 -10.71 -14.87 -0.59
C GLU A 60 -10.95 -15.09 -2.10
N GLY A 61 -10.30 -16.09 -2.71
CA GLY A 61 -10.48 -16.42 -4.11
C GLY A 61 -9.72 -15.53 -5.09
N ILE A 62 -8.71 -14.79 -4.63
CA ILE A 62 -7.94 -13.83 -5.42
C ILE A 62 -6.54 -14.37 -5.71
N ASP A 63 -6.17 -14.39 -7.00
CA ASP A 63 -4.80 -14.56 -7.49
C ASP A 63 -4.19 -13.18 -7.69
N LEU A 64 -3.46 -12.70 -6.66
CA LEU A 64 -2.93 -11.34 -6.63
C LEU A 64 -1.63 -11.23 -7.43
N GLU A 65 -1.62 -10.34 -8.43
CA GLU A 65 -0.40 -9.89 -9.09
C GLU A 65 0.02 -8.53 -8.53
N LEU A 66 1.17 -8.47 -7.85
CA LEU A 66 1.72 -7.23 -7.31
C LEU A 66 2.70 -6.59 -8.29
N VAL A 67 2.47 -5.31 -8.62
CA VAL A 67 3.32 -4.50 -9.50
C VAL A 67 3.71 -3.21 -8.78
N CYS A 68 4.99 -2.84 -8.80
CA CYS A 68 5.44 -1.56 -8.25
C CYS A 68 5.51 -0.48 -9.34
N GLY A 69 4.75 0.60 -9.15
CA GLY A 69 4.67 1.72 -10.09
C GLY A 69 5.79 2.75 -9.95
N PHE A 70 6.46 2.79 -8.80
CA PHE A 70 7.49 3.80 -8.47
C PHE A 70 7.01 5.25 -8.64
N GLY A 71 5.83 5.55 -8.10
CA GLY A 71 5.24 6.88 -8.10
C GLY A 71 3.72 6.86 -8.15
N ALA A 72 3.08 7.70 -7.36
CA ALA A 72 1.62 7.72 -7.22
C ALA A 72 0.90 8.12 -8.53
N ASP A 73 1.50 9.00 -9.33
CA ASP A 73 1.04 9.38 -10.67
C ASP A 73 1.05 8.20 -11.67
N LYS A 74 2.04 7.32 -11.56
CA LYS A 74 2.14 6.11 -12.39
C LYS A 74 1.12 5.06 -11.97
N VAL A 75 0.92 4.89 -10.65
CA VAL A 75 -0.13 4.01 -10.12
C VAL A 75 -1.51 4.49 -10.55
N MET A 76 -1.82 5.79 -10.40
CA MET A 76 -3.09 6.37 -10.86
C MET A 76 -3.28 6.17 -12.36
N THR A 77 -2.23 6.33 -13.16
CA THR A 77 -2.27 6.09 -14.61
C THR A 77 -2.62 4.63 -14.90
N ALA A 78 -1.99 3.67 -14.21
CA ALA A 78 -2.27 2.24 -14.40
C ALA A 78 -3.73 1.89 -14.07
N VAL A 79 -4.28 2.45 -12.99
CA VAL A 79 -5.69 2.24 -12.61
C VAL A 79 -6.64 2.85 -13.65
N LEU A 80 -6.40 4.10 -14.07
CA LEU A 80 -7.26 4.78 -15.03
C LEU A 80 -7.22 4.11 -16.42
N SER A 81 -6.05 3.61 -16.86
CA SER A 81 -5.91 2.87 -18.13
C SER A 81 -6.50 1.46 -18.08
N GLY A 82 -6.66 0.87 -16.88
CA GLY A 82 -7.10 -0.52 -16.68
C GLY A 82 -5.95 -1.52 -16.77
N ASP A 83 -4.71 -1.07 -16.63
CA ASP A 83 -3.53 -1.94 -16.49
C ASP A 83 -3.41 -2.52 -15.08
N ALA A 84 -4.13 -1.94 -14.11
CA ALA A 84 -4.33 -2.47 -12.77
C ALA A 84 -5.79 -2.25 -12.33
N GLU A 85 -6.35 -3.23 -11.64
CA GLU A 85 -7.69 -3.14 -11.05
C GLU A 85 -7.69 -2.27 -9.79
N ILE A 86 -6.62 -2.39 -8.99
CA ILE A 86 -6.49 -1.71 -7.70
C ILE A 86 -5.16 -0.94 -7.67
N GLY A 87 -5.22 0.30 -7.23
CA GLY A 87 -4.06 1.13 -6.94
C GLY A 87 -3.85 1.28 -5.44
N PHE A 88 -2.59 1.23 -4.99
CA PHE A 88 -2.20 1.55 -3.63
C PHE A 88 -1.19 2.69 -3.64
N MET A 89 -1.62 3.86 -3.19
CA MET A 89 -0.86 5.10 -3.36
C MET A 89 -1.29 6.16 -2.34
N GLY A 90 -0.64 7.32 -2.39
CA GLY A 90 -1.06 8.48 -1.61
C GLY A 90 -2.50 8.89 -1.95
N SER A 91 -3.29 9.13 -0.92
CA SER A 91 -4.73 9.38 -1.05
C SER A 91 -5.05 10.67 -1.82
N GLU A 92 -4.10 11.62 -1.91
CA GLU A 92 -4.22 12.88 -2.64
C GLU A 92 -4.46 12.69 -4.14
N THR A 93 -3.95 11.61 -4.71
CA THR A 93 -4.04 11.38 -6.16
C THR A 93 -5.47 11.19 -6.64
N THR A 94 -6.38 10.67 -5.81
CA THR A 94 -7.79 10.57 -6.14
C THR A 94 -8.44 11.95 -6.24
N ILE A 95 -8.06 12.90 -5.38
CA ILE A 95 -8.51 14.29 -5.42
C ILE A 95 -8.02 14.97 -6.69
N TYR A 96 -6.74 14.78 -7.06
CA TYR A 96 -6.18 15.33 -8.30
C TYR A 96 -6.89 14.81 -9.54
N ALA A 97 -7.08 13.50 -9.64
CA ALA A 97 -7.76 12.88 -10.79
C ALA A 97 -9.21 13.34 -10.91
N TYR A 98 -9.92 13.45 -9.79
CA TYR A 98 -11.29 13.95 -9.76
C TYR A 98 -11.39 15.42 -10.23
N ASN A 99 -10.53 16.28 -9.69
CA ASN A 99 -10.48 17.71 -10.04
C ASN A 99 -10.05 17.95 -11.50
N GLN A 100 -9.33 17.01 -12.12
CA GLN A 100 -9.00 17.03 -13.55
C GLN A 100 -10.16 16.57 -14.45
N GLY A 101 -11.28 16.15 -13.85
CA GLY A 101 -12.51 15.80 -14.58
C GLY A 101 -12.55 14.37 -15.11
N ALA A 102 -11.94 13.42 -14.41
CA ALA A 102 -12.07 12.00 -14.71
C ALA A 102 -13.56 11.58 -14.66
N ASN A 103 -14.07 11.00 -15.77
CA ASN A 103 -15.48 10.57 -15.84
C ASN A 103 -15.75 9.29 -15.04
N ASP A 104 -14.78 8.35 -15.04
CA ASP A 104 -14.77 7.15 -14.23
C ASP A 104 -13.65 7.33 -13.21
N TYR A 105 -13.96 8.08 -12.17
CA TYR A 105 -12.98 8.47 -11.17
C TYR A 105 -12.65 7.33 -10.21
N VAL A 106 -11.53 7.47 -9.55
CA VAL A 106 -10.98 6.47 -8.63
C VAL A 106 -11.42 6.80 -7.22
N VAL A 107 -11.98 5.80 -6.51
CA VAL A 107 -12.55 5.91 -5.16
C VAL A 107 -11.69 5.10 -4.20
N ASN A 108 -11.38 5.69 -3.04
CA ASN A 108 -10.69 5.02 -1.94
C ASN A 108 -11.67 4.11 -1.19
N PHE A 109 -11.28 2.86 -0.92
CA PHE A 109 -12.13 1.90 -0.22
C PHE A 109 -11.48 1.30 1.04
N ALA A 110 -10.15 1.50 1.22
CA ALA A 110 -9.42 1.02 2.39
C ALA A 110 -8.19 1.91 2.65
N GLN A 111 -7.97 2.29 3.91
CA GLN A 111 -6.80 3.05 4.35
C GLN A 111 -5.89 2.14 5.19
N LEU A 112 -4.63 1.95 4.77
CA LEU A 112 -3.68 1.09 5.47
C LEU A 112 -2.90 1.82 6.56
N THR A 113 -2.38 3.00 6.23
CA THR A 113 -1.45 3.75 7.09
C THR A 113 -2.08 5.04 7.59
N GLN A 114 -1.81 5.36 8.87
CA GLN A 114 -2.35 6.54 9.53
C GLN A 114 -1.29 7.56 9.93
N ARG A 115 -0.03 7.32 9.56
CA ARG A 115 1.10 8.23 9.77
C ARG A 115 1.99 8.25 8.53
N ALA A 116 2.80 9.30 8.39
CA ALA A 116 3.83 9.34 7.37
C ALA A 116 4.87 8.23 7.60
N GLY A 117 5.33 7.62 6.51
CA GLY A 117 6.30 6.52 6.56
C GLY A 117 7.74 6.96 6.36
N ASN A 118 7.98 8.27 6.24
CA ASN A 118 9.28 8.83 5.97
C ASN A 118 10.03 9.20 7.24
N PHE A 119 11.34 9.25 7.07
CA PHE A 119 12.30 9.73 8.06
C PHE A 119 13.12 10.87 7.46
N LEU A 120 13.48 11.84 8.28
CA LEU A 120 14.48 12.83 7.93
C LEU A 120 15.86 12.27 8.25
N VAL A 121 16.72 12.24 7.25
CA VAL A 121 18.09 11.73 7.35
C VAL A 121 19.06 12.87 7.15
N ALA A 122 19.96 13.09 8.12
CA ALA A 122 21.03 14.07 8.08
C ALA A 122 22.35 13.44 7.65
N ARG A 123 23.33 14.24 7.19
CA ARG A 123 24.68 13.76 6.86
C ARG A 123 25.54 13.46 8.07
N GLU A 124 25.25 14.12 9.20
CA GLU A 124 26.00 14.00 10.44
C GLU A 124 25.06 13.60 11.58
N GLU A 125 25.60 12.95 12.61
CA GLU A 125 24.86 12.66 13.82
C GLU A 125 24.39 13.95 14.47
N MET A 126 23.08 14.03 14.79
CA MET A 126 22.45 15.17 15.45
C MET A 126 21.59 14.65 16.63
N PRO A 127 22.21 14.28 17.76
CA PRO A 127 21.48 13.69 18.88
C PRO A 127 20.47 14.64 19.53
N ASP A 128 20.68 15.95 19.37
CA ASP A 128 19.81 17.01 19.88
C ASP A 128 19.13 17.74 18.72
N PHE A 129 18.76 17.03 17.62
CA PHE A 129 18.12 17.63 16.45
C PHE A 129 16.88 18.43 16.84
N ASP A 130 16.82 19.65 16.30
CA ASP A 130 15.64 20.52 16.35
C ASP A 130 15.25 20.91 14.92
N TRP A 131 13.95 21.09 14.66
CA TRP A 131 13.48 21.47 13.31
C TRP A 131 14.10 22.80 12.83
N ASP A 132 14.48 23.69 13.73
CA ASP A 132 15.20 24.93 13.40
C ASP A 132 16.57 24.69 12.76
N ASP A 133 17.17 23.53 12.92
CA ASP A 133 18.44 23.15 12.27
C ASP A 133 18.34 23.06 10.74
N LEU A 134 17.11 22.97 10.22
CA LEU A 134 16.86 22.98 8.78
C LEU A 134 16.96 24.37 8.13
N LYS A 135 16.99 25.44 8.91
CA LYS A 135 17.07 26.80 8.38
C LYS A 135 18.40 27.04 7.64
N GLY A 136 18.28 27.37 6.35
CA GLY A 136 19.42 27.55 5.44
C GLY A 136 19.94 26.25 4.80
N ALA A 137 19.41 25.09 5.18
CA ALA A 137 19.81 23.79 4.63
C ALA A 137 19.19 23.48 3.26
N MET A 138 19.80 22.55 2.54
CA MET A 138 19.21 21.90 1.36
C MET A 138 18.69 20.51 1.74
N VAL A 139 17.38 20.29 1.53
CA VAL A 139 16.70 19.03 1.78
C VAL A 139 16.26 18.40 0.47
N LEU A 140 16.58 17.13 0.23
CA LEU A 140 16.02 16.36 -0.87
C LEU A 140 14.62 15.91 -0.46
N GLY A 141 13.59 16.67 -0.86
CA GLY A 141 12.22 16.53 -0.36
C GLY A 141 11.33 15.58 -1.19
N GLY A 142 11.82 15.09 -2.33
CA GLY A 142 11.04 14.32 -3.28
C GLY A 142 10.17 15.19 -4.19
N ARG A 143 9.27 14.55 -4.95
CA ARG A 143 8.48 15.21 -5.99
C ARG A 143 7.42 16.15 -5.41
N LYS A 144 7.34 17.36 -5.96
CA LYS A 144 6.33 18.36 -5.62
C LYS A 144 4.90 17.80 -5.74
N GLY A 145 4.08 18.09 -4.72
CA GLY A 145 2.68 17.68 -4.67
C GLY A 145 2.46 16.18 -4.40
N GLY A 146 3.51 15.46 -3.99
CA GLY A 146 3.40 14.12 -3.43
C GLY A 146 3.27 14.15 -1.91
N MET A 147 2.63 13.13 -1.31
CA MET A 147 2.46 13.06 0.15
C MET A 147 3.77 13.24 0.94
N PRO A 148 4.91 12.63 0.53
CA PRO A 148 6.17 12.83 1.26
C PRO A 148 6.56 14.30 1.42
N GLU A 149 6.52 15.04 0.34
CA GLU A 149 6.91 16.44 0.30
C GLU A 149 5.89 17.33 1.01
N MET A 150 4.59 17.14 0.75
CA MET A 150 3.54 17.95 1.36
C MET A 150 3.45 17.78 2.89
N VAL A 151 3.65 16.54 3.39
CA VAL A 151 3.69 16.26 4.83
C VAL A 151 4.94 16.89 5.45
N PHE A 152 6.09 16.85 4.77
CA PHE A 152 7.29 17.52 5.23
C PHE A 152 7.07 19.04 5.34
N GLU A 153 6.50 19.69 4.32
CA GLU A 153 6.14 21.12 4.39
C GLU A 153 5.12 21.42 5.49
N TYR A 154 4.15 20.51 5.69
CA TYR A 154 3.16 20.65 6.75
C TYR A 154 3.82 20.66 8.14
N ILE A 155 4.78 19.76 8.38
CA ILE A 155 5.55 19.73 9.63
C ILE A 155 6.37 21.03 9.79
N LEU A 156 7.09 21.46 8.76
CA LEU A 156 7.86 22.71 8.80
C LEU A 156 7.00 23.90 9.25
N LYS A 157 5.80 24.02 8.66
CA LYS A 157 4.86 25.10 9.01
C LYS A 157 4.34 24.99 10.45
N GLN A 158 4.21 23.79 11.01
CA GLN A 158 3.86 23.61 12.42
C GLN A 158 4.98 24.07 13.38
N HIS A 159 6.22 24.07 12.92
CA HIS A 159 7.39 24.57 13.65
C HIS A 159 7.73 26.04 13.29
N ASP A 160 6.79 26.78 12.70
CA ASP A 160 6.98 28.18 12.29
C ASP A 160 8.16 28.36 11.29
N ILE A 161 8.42 27.36 10.44
CA ILE A 161 9.43 27.38 9.38
C ILE A 161 8.72 27.54 8.02
N ASP A 162 9.11 28.57 7.27
CA ASP A 162 8.61 28.81 5.92
C ASP A 162 9.39 27.92 4.92
N PRO A 163 8.75 26.91 4.30
CA PRO A 163 9.43 25.98 3.38
C PRO A 163 9.97 26.67 2.11
N LEU A 164 9.50 27.89 1.79
CA LEU A 164 9.93 28.64 0.62
C LEU A 164 11.01 29.69 0.92
N ALA A 165 11.14 30.10 2.19
CA ALA A 165 12.04 31.20 2.58
C ALA A 165 13.18 30.74 3.48
N ASP A 166 12.96 29.78 4.38
CA ASP A 166 13.91 29.43 5.43
C ASP A 166 14.87 28.30 5.03
N LEU A 167 14.55 27.49 4.01
CA LEU A 167 15.41 26.40 3.53
C LEU A 167 15.24 26.20 2.00
N THR A 168 16.01 25.29 1.44
CA THR A 168 15.83 24.87 0.04
C THR A 168 15.35 23.43 0.00
N ILE A 169 14.15 23.18 -0.52
CA ILE A 169 13.64 21.83 -0.78
C ILE A 169 13.87 21.51 -2.26
N ASP A 170 14.76 20.55 -2.55
CA ASP A 170 14.97 20.07 -3.91
C ASP A 170 13.87 19.04 -4.26
N GLN A 171 12.98 19.42 -5.17
CA GLN A 171 11.84 18.65 -5.65
C GLN A 171 12.08 18.06 -7.05
N SER A 172 13.30 18.17 -7.58
CA SER A 172 13.64 17.77 -8.95
C SER A 172 14.03 16.29 -9.08
N ILE A 173 14.30 15.63 -7.94
CA ILE A 173 14.77 14.24 -7.89
C ILE A 173 13.58 13.31 -7.71
N ASP A 174 13.45 12.32 -8.60
CA ASP A 174 12.42 11.29 -8.51
C ASP A 174 12.53 10.51 -7.19
N PHE A 175 11.38 10.16 -6.63
CA PHE A 175 11.21 9.48 -5.34
C PHE A 175 12.13 8.26 -5.13
N GLY A 176 12.35 7.43 -6.12
CA GLY A 176 13.23 6.24 -6.03
C GLY A 176 14.73 6.56 -6.15
N SER A 177 15.14 7.84 -6.21
CA SER A 177 16.51 8.26 -6.49
C SER A 177 17.10 9.19 -5.42
N THR A 178 16.32 9.62 -4.44
CA THR A 178 16.75 10.57 -3.40
C THR A 178 17.88 10.01 -2.54
N ALA A 179 17.78 8.76 -2.06
CA ALA A 179 18.81 8.10 -1.28
C ALA A 179 20.16 8.00 -2.04
N ALA A 180 20.10 7.64 -3.34
CA ALA A 180 21.31 7.56 -4.18
C ALA A 180 21.91 8.95 -4.41
N ALA A 181 21.12 9.97 -4.63
CA ALA A 181 21.57 11.35 -4.77
C ALA A 181 22.22 11.87 -3.46
N PHE A 182 21.58 11.57 -2.32
CA PHE A 182 22.12 11.88 -1.01
C PHE A 182 23.45 11.16 -0.76
N SER A 183 23.52 9.85 -0.95
CA SER A 183 24.78 9.08 -0.84
C SER A 183 25.86 9.63 -1.77
N GLY A 184 25.48 10.13 -2.97
CA GLY A 184 26.35 10.83 -3.91
C GLY A 184 26.79 12.25 -3.50
N GLY A 185 26.38 12.73 -2.35
CA GLY A 185 26.81 14.03 -1.78
C GLY A 185 25.88 15.20 -2.06
N GLN A 186 24.64 14.99 -2.54
CA GLN A 186 23.65 16.06 -2.74
C GLN A 186 22.82 16.27 -1.47
N GLY A 187 22.46 17.52 -1.19
CA GLY A 187 21.64 17.93 -0.03
C GLY A 187 22.37 17.78 1.31
N ASP A 188 21.92 18.50 2.31
CA ASP A 188 22.35 18.39 3.71
C ASP A 188 21.50 17.36 4.45
N PHE A 189 20.23 17.25 4.04
CA PHE A 189 19.25 16.29 4.51
C PHE A 189 18.52 15.63 3.34
N THR A 190 17.88 14.49 3.62
CA THR A 190 16.98 13.83 2.67
C THR A 190 15.78 13.25 3.40
N VAL A 191 14.63 13.21 2.73
CA VAL A 191 13.41 12.56 3.23
C VAL A 191 13.30 11.18 2.60
N GLU A 192 13.45 10.14 3.42
CA GLU A 192 13.55 8.76 2.94
C GLU A 192 12.52 7.84 3.58
N PHE A 193 12.13 6.81 2.82
CA PHE A 193 11.41 5.67 3.36
C PHE A 193 12.36 4.55 3.75
N GLU A 194 11.85 3.60 4.53
CA GLU A 194 12.52 2.34 4.75
C GLU A 194 12.31 1.37 3.56
N PRO A 195 13.33 0.60 3.16
CA PRO A 195 14.61 0.37 3.84
C PRO A 195 15.72 1.39 3.53
N SER A 196 15.48 2.42 2.72
CA SER A 196 16.52 3.36 2.26
C SER A 196 17.13 4.15 3.41
N ALA A 197 16.33 4.61 4.38
CA ALA A 197 16.83 5.33 5.54
C ALA A 197 17.83 4.47 6.35
N THR A 198 17.47 3.23 6.69
CA THR A 198 18.36 2.28 7.36
C THR A 198 19.59 1.94 6.51
N ALA A 199 19.48 1.86 5.19
CA ALA A 199 20.62 1.60 4.31
C ALA A 199 21.66 2.73 4.40
N LEU A 200 21.23 3.99 4.36
CA LEU A 200 22.12 5.15 4.53
C LEU A 200 22.82 5.15 5.90
N GLU A 201 22.14 4.73 6.98
CA GLU A 201 22.75 4.57 8.30
C GLU A 201 23.82 3.45 8.29
N LYS A 202 23.50 2.28 7.73
CA LYS A 202 24.44 1.14 7.63
C LYS A 202 25.66 1.46 6.77
N GLU A 203 25.50 2.26 5.73
CA GLU A 203 26.59 2.74 4.89
C GLU A 203 27.44 3.82 5.59
N GLY A 204 26.94 4.40 6.69
CA GLY A 204 27.62 5.47 7.43
C GLY A 204 27.65 6.79 6.66
N VAL A 205 26.69 7.01 5.77
CA VAL A 205 26.56 8.23 4.94
C VAL A 205 25.37 9.10 5.34
N GLY A 206 24.53 8.61 6.25
CA GLY A 206 23.38 9.32 6.77
C GLY A 206 22.99 8.84 8.16
N TYR A 207 22.21 9.63 8.87
CA TYR A 207 21.70 9.39 10.22
C TYR A 207 20.24 9.81 10.29
N VAL A 208 19.37 8.91 10.72
CA VAL A 208 17.96 9.26 10.96
C VAL A 208 17.87 10.18 12.16
N VAL A 209 17.36 11.40 11.96
CA VAL A 209 17.28 12.45 13.00
C VAL A 209 15.84 12.72 13.44
N ALA A 210 14.85 12.48 12.57
CA ALA A 210 13.43 12.64 12.91
C ALA A 210 12.55 11.63 12.15
N SER A 211 11.41 11.26 12.76
CA SER A 211 10.32 10.55 12.10
C SER A 211 9.24 11.52 11.67
N LEU A 212 9.01 11.67 10.36
CA LEU A 212 7.90 12.48 9.89
C LEU A 212 6.55 11.92 10.36
N GLY A 213 6.46 10.61 10.59
CA GLY A 213 5.25 9.96 11.09
C GLY A 213 4.90 10.35 12.53
N VAL A 214 5.90 10.63 13.36
CA VAL A 214 5.69 11.14 14.73
C VAL A 214 5.27 12.62 14.67
N ASP A 215 6.00 13.43 13.92
CA ASP A 215 5.83 14.88 13.91
C ASP A 215 4.60 15.34 13.12
N SER A 216 4.18 14.63 12.07
CA SER A 216 2.93 14.93 11.36
C SER A 216 1.66 14.60 12.15
N GLY A 217 1.76 13.73 13.17
CA GLY A 217 0.58 13.16 13.79
C GLY A 217 -0.14 12.17 12.88
N TYR A 218 -1.45 11.99 13.08
CA TYR A 218 -2.26 11.11 12.25
C TYR A 218 -2.63 11.79 10.94
N VAL A 219 -2.14 11.23 9.83
CA VAL A 219 -2.43 11.69 8.47
C VAL A 219 -2.83 10.50 7.60
N PRO A 220 -3.82 10.63 6.69
CA PRO A 220 -4.25 9.53 5.81
C PRO A 220 -3.24 9.37 4.68
N TYR A 221 -2.13 8.66 4.94
CA TYR A 221 -0.96 8.68 4.07
C TYR A 221 -1.15 7.85 2.80
N THR A 222 -1.56 6.57 2.93
CA THR A 222 -1.79 5.69 1.80
C THR A 222 -3.13 4.95 1.91
N SER A 223 -3.79 4.78 0.76
CA SER A 223 -5.06 4.07 0.64
C SER A 223 -5.12 3.21 -0.61
N TYR A 224 -5.95 2.17 -0.56
CA TYR A 224 -6.33 1.37 -1.71
C TYR A 224 -7.51 2.00 -2.41
N SER A 225 -7.44 2.04 -3.73
CA SER A 225 -8.45 2.68 -4.55
C SER A 225 -8.65 1.93 -5.87
N ALA A 226 -9.86 2.02 -6.41
CA ALA A 226 -10.24 1.44 -7.70
C ALA A 226 -11.18 2.37 -8.44
N LYS A 227 -11.36 2.16 -9.75
CA LYS A 227 -12.37 2.90 -10.51
C LYS A 227 -13.76 2.63 -9.95
N SER A 228 -14.64 3.64 -9.92
CA SER A 228 -16.02 3.47 -9.44
C SER A 228 -16.77 2.40 -10.23
N SER A 229 -16.58 2.34 -11.55
CA SER A 229 -17.18 1.31 -12.40
C SER A 229 -16.71 -0.11 -12.02
N TYR A 230 -15.42 -0.29 -11.73
CA TYR A 230 -14.89 -1.59 -11.35
C TYR A 230 -15.47 -2.06 -9.98
N MET A 231 -15.61 -1.14 -9.03
CA MET A 231 -16.18 -1.44 -7.72
C MET A 231 -17.67 -1.83 -7.81
N GLU A 232 -18.42 -1.19 -8.73
CA GLU A 232 -19.83 -1.51 -9.00
C GLU A 232 -19.98 -2.88 -9.70
N GLU A 233 -19.08 -3.21 -10.61
CA GLU A 233 -19.11 -4.46 -11.38
C GLU A 233 -18.57 -5.66 -10.61
N HIS A 234 -17.65 -5.44 -9.66
CA HIS A 234 -16.92 -6.47 -8.91
C HIS A 234 -16.89 -6.24 -7.39
N PRO A 235 -18.04 -5.97 -6.74
CA PRO A 235 -18.06 -5.65 -5.30
C PRO A 235 -17.59 -6.82 -4.43
N ASP A 236 -17.76 -8.04 -4.88
CA ASP A 236 -17.27 -9.27 -4.23
C ASP A 236 -15.74 -9.35 -4.23
N ILE A 237 -15.08 -8.95 -5.30
CA ILE A 237 -13.61 -8.89 -5.38
C ILE A 237 -13.06 -7.81 -4.45
N ILE A 238 -13.65 -6.62 -4.44
CA ILE A 238 -13.25 -5.54 -3.54
C ILE A 238 -13.44 -5.95 -2.08
N GLN A 239 -14.55 -6.63 -1.75
CA GLN A 239 -14.79 -7.13 -0.39
C GLN A 239 -13.76 -8.20 -0.01
N GLY A 240 -13.52 -9.20 -0.86
CA GLY A 240 -12.52 -10.23 -0.61
C GLY A 240 -11.12 -9.66 -0.45
N PHE A 241 -10.74 -8.70 -1.32
CA PHE A 241 -9.48 -7.98 -1.21
C PHE A 241 -9.35 -7.25 0.14
N THR A 242 -10.41 -6.55 0.56
CA THR A 242 -10.45 -5.82 1.84
C THR A 242 -10.40 -6.77 3.04
N ASN A 243 -11.08 -7.92 2.96
CA ASN A 243 -11.01 -8.96 4.01
C ASN A 243 -9.59 -9.50 4.17
N ALA A 244 -8.90 -9.79 3.06
CA ALA A 244 -7.53 -10.27 3.08
C ALA A 244 -6.57 -9.23 3.72
N LEU A 245 -6.74 -7.95 3.38
CA LEU A 245 -5.97 -6.87 3.99
C LEU A 245 -6.24 -6.74 5.49
N GLN A 246 -7.50 -6.84 5.93
CA GLN A 246 -7.84 -6.77 7.36
C GLN A 246 -7.16 -7.91 8.14
N LYS A 247 -7.17 -9.12 7.60
CA LYS A 247 -6.42 -10.24 8.21
C LYS A 247 -4.92 -9.93 8.32
N GLY A 248 -4.33 -9.27 7.32
CA GLY A 248 -2.94 -8.80 7.36
C GLY A 248 -2.70 -7.73 8.42
N MET A 249 -3.64 -6.78 8.59
CA MET A 249 -3.63 -5.78 9.68
C MET A 249 -3.71 -6.45 11.05
N ASP A 250 -4.66 -7.38 11.22
CA ASP A 250 -4.84 -8.12 12.47
C ASP A 250 -3.60 -8.92 12.84
N TYR A 251 -2.93 -9.53 11.82
CA TYR A 251 -1.67 -10.22 12.03
C TYR A 251 -0.60 -9.28 12.56
N VAL A 252 -0.36 -8.15 11.89
CA VAL A 252 0.68 -7.19 12.27
C VAL A 252 0.39 -6.57 13.64
N ASN A 253 -0.87 -6.25 13.95
CA ASN A 253 -1.27 -5.66 15.23
C ASN A 253 -1.22 -6.66 16.41
N SER A 254 -1.14 -7.97 16.16
CA SER A 254 -1.15 -9.02 17.20
C SER A 254 0.18 -9.77 17.36
N HIS A 255 1.16 -9.55 16.48
CA HIS A 255 2.44 -10.26 16.50
C HIS A 255 3.61 -9.32 16.82
N THR A 256 4.71 -9.90 17.27
CA THR A 256 5.95 -9.15 17.53
C THR A 256 6.63 -8.72 16.23
N PRO A 257 7.42 -7.63 16.23
CA PRO A 257 8.19 -7.22 15.06
C PRO A 257 9.05 -8.32 14.45
N ALA A 258 9.60 -9.23 15.25
CA ALA A 258 10.40 -10.35 14.75
C ALA A 258 9.54 -11.38 14.00
N GLU A 259 8.35 -11.73 14.51
CA GLU A 259 7.42 -12.63 13.83
C GLU A 259 6.90 -12.02 12.52
N ILE A 260 6.62 -10.71 12.52
CA ILE A 260 6.20 -9.98 11.31
C ILE A 260 7.34 -10.02 10.28
N ALA A 261 8.58 -9.72 10.71
CA ALA A 261 9.76 -9.72 9.87
C ALA A 261 9.99 -11.09 9.21
N GLU A 262 9.84 -12.20 9.96
CA GLU A 262 9.96 -13.55 9.40
C GLU A 262 8.95 -13.82 8.28
N VAL A 263 7.71 -13.35 8.44
CA VAL A 263 6.66 -13.55 7.43
C VAL A 263 6.93 -12.73 6.18
N ILE A 264 7.27 -11.43 6.32
CA ILE A 264 7.43 -10.55 5.16
C ILE A 264 8.81 -10.62 4.50
N ALA A 265 9.79 -11.31 5.11
CA ALA A 265 11.16 -11.41 4.56
C ALA A 265 11.25 -11.88 3.10
N PRO A 266 10.40 -12.79 2.59
CA PRO A 266 10.43 -13.16 1.17
C PRO A 266 10.20 -11.99 0.21
N GLN A 267 9.50 -10.95 0.64
CA GLN A 267 9.27 -9.74 -0.15
C GLN A 267 10.50 -8.82 -0.20
N PHE A 268 11.45 -8.96 0.74
CA PHE A 268 12.62 -8.09 0.87
C PHE A 268 13.94 -8.88 0.84
N PRO A 269 14.25 -9.58 -0.27
CA PRO A 269 15.40 -10.49 -0.34
C PRO A 269 16.77 -9.79 -0.20
N ASP A 270 16.82 -8.48 -0.42
CA ASP A 270 18.05 -7.68 -0.29
C ASP A 270 18.30 -7.18 1.15
N SER A 271 17.35 -7.40 2.08
CA SER A 271 17.45 -7.02 3.49
C SER A 271 17.59 -8.25 4.38
N ASP A 272 18.52 -8.21 5.32
CA ASP A 272 18.60 -9.24 6.34
C ASP A 272 17.46 -9.14 7.37
N LEU A 273 17.17 -10.25 8.06
CA LEU A 273 16.05 -10.33 9.00
C LEU A 273 16.18 -9.34 10.16
N GLU A 274 17.40 -9.03 10.61
CA GLU A 274 17.66 -8.05 11.66
C GLU A 274 17.26 -6.64 11.21
N THR A 275 17.58 -6.29 9.96
CA THR A 275 17.17 -5.02 9.34
C THR A 275 15.67 -4.91 9.25
N ILE A 276 15.00 -5.95 8.71
CA ILE A 276 13.54 -5.96 8.58
C ILE A 276 12.88 -5.81 9.96
N THR A 277 13.39 -6.56 10.97
CA THR A 277 12.88 -6.46 12.36
C THR A 277 13.03 -5.05 12.93
N THR A 278 14.18 -4.41 12.69
CA THR A 278 14.42 -3.02 13.15
C THR A 278 13.43 -2.06 12.52
N ILE A 279 13.21 -2.17 11.22
CA ILE A 279 12.30 -1.31 10.46
C ILE A 279 10.84 -1.52 10.91
N VAL A 280 10.40 -2.78 11.05
CA VAL A 280 9.06 -3.11 11.55
C VAL A 280 8.87 -2.54 12.95
N THR A 281 9.89 -2.61 13.82
CA THR A 281 9.86 -2.04 15.17
C THR A 281 9.65 -0.52 15.11
N ARG A 282 10.40 0.20 14.27
CA ARG A 282 10.24 1.65 14.08
C ARG A 282 8.80 2.02 13.67
N TYR A 283 8.24 1.30 12.70
CA TYR A 283 6.88 1.56 12.23
C TYR A 283 5.81 1.19 13.26
N ALA A 284 6.00 0.13 14.02
CA ALA A 284 5.10 -0.25 15.11
C ALA A 284 5.14 0.79 16.25
N GLU A 285 6.33 1.22 16.67
CA GLU A 285 6.52 2.20 17.76
C GLU A 285 5.92 3.58 17.43
N GLN A 286 5.91 3.98 16.17
CA GLN A 286 5.25 5.22 15.75
C GLN A 286 3.75 5.07 15.46
N ASP A 287 3.14 3.89 15.69
CA ASP A 287 1.72 3.62 15.46
C ASP A 287 1.31 3.88 14.00
N THR A 288 2.07 3.28 13.07
CA THR A 288 1.91 3.50 11.62
C THR A 288 0.62 2.92 11.08
N TRP A 289 0.26 1.72 11.54
CA TRP A 289 -0.83 0.93 10.98
C TRP A 289 -2.11 1.10 11.79
N LYS A 290 -3.24 1.18 11.12
CA LYS A 290 -4.56 1.31 11.74
C LYS A 290 -4.99 -0.04 12.37
N GLU A 291 -5.97 0.02 13.25
CA GLU A 291 -6.65 -1.20 13.75
C GLU A 291 -7.59 -1.78 12.67
N ASN A 292 -8.17 -0.91 11.84
CA ASN A 292 -9.07 -1.28 10.75
C ASN A 292 -8.79 -0.42 9.51
N LEU A 293 -9.36 -0.81 8.39
CA LEU A 293 -9.13 -0.17 7.09
C LEU A 293 -10.07 1.00 6.78
N ILE A 294 -10.89 1.45 7.74
CA ILE A 294 -11.85 2.53 7.53
C ILE A 294 -11.12 3.85 7.30
N PHE A 295 -11.44 4.53 6.22
CA PHE A 295 -10.93 5.86 5.91
C PHE A 295 -11.96 6.89 6.37
N GLU A 296 -11.76 7.47 7.55
CA GLU A 296 -12.69 8.39 8.19
C GLU A 296 -12.75 9.75 7.47
N GLU A 297 -13.92 10.41 7.55
CA GLU A 297 -14.15 11.73 6.96
C GLU A 297 -13.22 12.82 7.54
N GLU A 298 -12.91 12.74 8.83
CA GLU A 298 -11.98 13.67 9.49
C GLU A 298 -10.57 13.56 8.87
N SER A 299 -10.12 12.34 8.57
CA SER A 299 -8.85 12.09 7.90
C SER A 299 -8.83 12.66 6.48
N PHE A 300 -9.93 12.51 5.74
CA PHE A 300 -10.05 13.07 4.39
C PHE A 300 -10.09 14.61 4.41
N THR A 301 -10.71 15.20 5.43
CA THR A 301 -10.70 16.65 5.64
C THR A 301 -9.28 17.15 5.89
N LEU A 302 -8.53 16.49 6.80
CA LEU A 302 -7.14 16.81 7.08
C LEU A 302 -6.26 16.68 5.82
N LEU A 303 -6.46 15.63 5.01
CA LEU A 303 -5.77 15.48 3.72
C LEU A 303 -5.94 16.73 2.86
N GLN A 304 -7.18 17.21 2.71
CA GLN A 304 -7.45 18.41 1.92
C GLN A 304 -6.85 19.67 2.54
N ASP A 305 -6.76 19.77 3.88
CA ASP A 305 -6.10 20.87 4.56
C ASP A 305 -4.58 20.87 4.30
N ILE A 306 -3.95 19.70 4.26
CA ILE A 306 -2.54 19.54 3.90
C ILE A 306 -2.31 20.00 2.45
N LEU A 307 -3.14 19.56 1.51
CA LEU A 307 -3.05 19.96 0.10
C LEU A 307 -3.25 21.46 -0.09
N ASP A 308 -4.23 22.05 0.62
CA ASP A 308 -4.51 23.49 0.57
C ASP A 308 -3.33 24.29 1.12
N THR A 309 -2.75 23.82 2.22
CA THR A 309 -1.59 24.45 2.87
C THR A 309 -0.33 24.39 1.98
N ALA A 310 -0.17 23.30 1.21
CA ALA A 310 0.90 23.14 0.21
C ALA A 310 0.64 23.94 -1.08
N GLY A 311 -0.57 24.49 -1.27
CA GLY A 311 -0.96 25.18 -2.49
C GLY A 311 -1.27 24.26 -3.67
N GLU A 312 -1.50 22.97 -3.40
CA GLU A 312 -1.73 21.92 -4.40
C GLU A 312 -3.23 21.58 -4.56
N LEU A 313 -4.12 22.14 -3.73
CA LEU A 313 -5.56 21.90 -3.81
C LEU A 313 -6.23 22.87 -4.78
N SER A 314 -6.67 22.39 -5.93
CA SER A 314 -7.42 23.20 -6.90
C SER A 314 -8.90 23.41 -6.53
N GLY A 315 -9.46 22.53 -5.69
CA GLY A 315 -10.82 22.62 -5.18
C GLY A 315 -11.12 21.46 -4.23
N ARG A 316 -11.89 21.73 -3.15
CA ARG A 316 -12.30 20.70 -2.20
C ARG A 316 -13.32 19.76 -2.85
N VAL A 317 -13.19 18.49 -2.54
CA VAL A 317 -14.06 17.43 -3.01
C VAL A 317 -14.88 16.90 -1.82
N PRO A 318 -16.19 16.68 -1.95
CA PRO A 318 -16.97 15.99 -0.93
C PRO A 318 -16.43 14.59 -0.64
N TYR A 319 -16.40 14.21 0.62
CA TYR A 319 -15.89 12.91 1.08
C TYR A 319 -16.59 11.73 0.38
N GLU A 320 -17.91 11.77 0.31
CA GLU A 320 -18.76 10.73 -0.28
C GLU A 320 -18.52 10.50 -1.79
N ASN A 321 -17.83 11.42 -2.46
CA ASN A 321 -17.48 11.25 -3.87
C ASN A 321 -16.23 10.42 -4.06
N LEU A 322 -15.32 10.42 -3.08
CA LEU A 322 -13.99 9.79 -3.23
C LEU A 322 -13.66 8.74 -2.17
N VAL A 323 -14.56 8.49 -1.22
CA VAL A 323 -14.37 7.47 -0.19
C VAL A 323 -15.64 6.64 -0.01
N THR A 324 -15.47 5.33 0.07
CA THR A 324 -16.49 4.40 0.58
C THR A 324 -15.91 3.60 1.73
N THR A 325 -16.68 3.45 2.81
CA THR A 325 -16.28 2.69 4.00
C THR A 325 -16.93 1.31 4.09
N GLU A 326 -17.87 1.02 3.20
CA GLU A 326 -18.71 -0.19 3.26
C GLU A 326 -17.88 -1.48 3.36
N PHE A 327 -16.87 -1.63 2.49
CA PHE A 327 -16.03 -2.82 2.45
C PHE A 327 -15.16 -2.96 3.70
N ALA A 328 -14.57 -1.86 4.16
CA ALA A 328 -13.74 -1.82 5.37
C ALA A 328 -14.58 -2.08 6.63
N GLU A 329 -15.79 -1.50 6.74
CA GLU A 329 -16.71 -1.76 7.83
C GLU A 329 -17.18 -3.22 7.89
N ASN A 330 -17.35 -3.86 6.72
CA ASN A 330 -17.68 -5.27 6.65
C ASN A 330 -16.50 -6.17 7.04
N ALA A 331 -15.28 -5.83 6.64
CA ALA A 331 -14.08 -6.57 6.97
C ALA A 331 -13.68 -6.47 8.46
N ALA A 332 -14.06 -5.40 9.15
CA ALA A 332 -13.77 -5.15 10.56
C ALA A 332 -14.74 -5.87 11.55
N LYS A 333 -15.73 -6.63 11.06
CA LYS A 333 -16.72 -7.37 11.89
C LYS A 333 -16.23 -8.75 12.27
#